data_9ba0e047e34f4c3742cfe11b2f299c68
#
_entry.id   9ba0e047e34f4c3742cfe11b2f299c68
#
_cell.length_a   1.000
_cell.length_b   1.000
_cell.length_c   1.000
_cell.angle_alpha   90.00
_cell.angle_beta   90.00
_cell.angle_gamma   90.00
#
_symmetry.space_group_name_H-M   'P 1'
#
loop_
_entity.id
_entity.type
_entity.pdbx_description
1 polymer ?
#
loop_
_entity_poly.entity_id
_entity_poly.type
_entity_poly.pdbx_seq_one_letter_code
_entity_poly.pdbx_strand_id
1 'polypeptide(L)'
;MSFLIAAPDMVAAAATDLASIGSTINTANAAASALTTSVAAAAADEVSTAVAHVFDTYAQEYQTFGAHMAAFHDQFVQTLNTGALAYTGAEAANASPLQELLNAVNAPTQALLGRPLIGNGTDGAPGTGADGGAGGLLWGNGGNGGSGAAGQTGGDGGVAGLIGTGGNGGAGGIGAAGGMGGAAGLFGGGGVGGVGGAGAAGGSGGTGGLL
;
A
#
# COMPACT_ATOMS: atom_id res chain seq x y z
N MET A 1 -5.53 25.82 -1.09
CA MET A 1 -5.39 24.76 -2.12
C MET A 1 -5.98 23.49 -1.52
N SER A 2 -6.89 22.84 -2.19
CA SER A 2 -7.46 21.56 -1.74
C SER A 2 -6.46 20.46 -2.11
N PHE A 3 -5.97 19.73 -1.13
CA PHE A 3 -5.15 18.53 -1.39
C PHE A 3 -6.12 17.39 -1.70
N LEU A 4 -6.09 16.88 -2.92
CA LEU A 4 -6.75 15.64 -3.30
C LEU A 4 -5.81 14.49 -2.91
N ILE A 5 -6.23 13.67 -1.96
CA ILE A 5 -5.54 12.41 -1.66
C ILE A 5 -6.19 11.34 -2.53
N ALA A 6 -5.52 10.94 -3.58
CA ALA A 6 -5.93 9.78 -4.38
C ALA A 6 -5.34 8.51 -3.75
N ALA A 7 -6.08 7.41 -3.81
CA ALA A 7 -5.59 6.09 -3.43
C ALA A 7 -5.59 5.18 -4.69
N PRO A 8 -4.58 5.29 -5.57
CA PRO A 8 -4.53 4.58 -6.84
C PRO A 8 -4.69 3.07 -6.70
N ASP A 9 -4.11 2.49 -5.66
CA ASP A 9 -4.19 1.05 -5.39
C ASP A 9 -5.63 0.59 -5.12
N MET A 10 -6.42 1.41 -4.43
CA MET A 10 -7.84 1.12 -4.19
C MET A 10 -8.66 1.18 -5.47
N VAL A 11 -8.34 2.12 -6.36
CA VAL A 11 -9.01 2.23 -7.68
C VAL A 11 -8.64 1.03 -8.56
N ALA A 12 -7.37 0.61 -8.56
CA ALA A 12 -6.91 -0.57 -9.29
C ALA A 12 -7.56 -1.87 -8.77
N ALA A 13 -7.68 -2.01 -7.44
CA ALA A 13 -8.37 -3.14 -6.82
C ALA A 13 -9.86 -3.16 -7.23
N ALA A 14 -10.56 -2.02 -7.16
CA ALA A 14 -11.95 -1.91 -7.59
C ALA A 14 -12.13 -2.23 -9.08
N ALA A 15 -11.19 -1.83 -9.94
CA ALA A 15 -11.20 -2.18 -11.36
C ALA A 15 -11.06 -3.70 -11.58
N THR A 16 -10.23 -4.37 -10.76
CA THR A 16 -10.08 -5.84 -10.79
C THR A 16 -11.37 -6.56 -10.36
N ASP A 17 -12.02 -6.08 -9.31
CA ASP A 17 -13.29 -6.62 -8.84
C ASP A 17 -14.38 -6.46 -9.91
N LEU A 18 -14.48 -5.29 -10.53
CA LEU A 18 -15.39 -5.03 -11.63
C LEU A 18 -15.13 -5.95 -12.84
N ALA A 19 -13.87 -6.18 -13.22
CA ALA A 19 -13.52 -7.12 -14.28
C ALA A 19 -14.01 -8.55 -13.97
N SER A 20 -13.88 -8.99 -12.71
CA SER A 20 -14.36 -10.28 -12.24
C SER A 20 -15.89 -10.39 -12.36
N ILE A 21 -16.63 -9.34 -11.99
CA ILE A 21 -18.10 -9.27 -12.14
C ILE A 21 -18.48 -9.39 -13.62
N GLY A 22 -17.84 -8.63 -14.50
CA GLY A 22 -18.08 -8.68 -15.95
C GLY A 22 -17.85 -10.09 -16.52
N SER A 23 -16.75 -10.72 -16.15
CA SER A 23 -16.44 -12.11 -16.54
C SER A 23 -17.51 -13.10 -16.10
N THR A 24 -18.00 -12.96 -14.86
CA THR A 24 -19.06 -13.82 -14.31
C THR A 24 -20.38 -13.67 -15.08
N ILE A 25 -20.77 -12.42 -15.37
CA ILE A 25 -21.99 -12.13 -16.15
C ILE A 25 -21.87 -12.69 -17.57
N ASN A 26 -20.73 -12.49 -18.24
CA ASN A 26 -20.49 -13.01 -19.58
C ASN A 26 -20.54 -14.54 -19.62
N THR A 27 -19.99 -15.21 -18.62
CA THR A 27 -20.05 -16.68 -18.49
C THR A 27 -21.48 -17.17 -18.32
N ALA A 28 -22.26 -16.51 -17.47
CA ALA A 28 -23.67 -16.84 -17.25
C ALA A 28 -24.52 -16.64 -18.53
N ASN A 29 -24.32 -15.51 -19.24
CA ASN A 29 -24.99 -15.22 -20.49
C ASN A 29 -24.63 -16.24 -21.59
N ALA A 30 -23.37 -16.63 -21.70
CA ALA A 30 -22.91 -17.64 -22.65
C ALA A 30 -23.54 -19.01 -22.35
N ALA A 31 -23.63 -19.40 -21.07
CA ALA A 31 -24.25 -20.65 -20.66
C ALA A 31 -25.77 -20.69 -20.96
N ALA A 32 -26.47 -19.56 -20.80
CA ALA A 32 -27.89 -19.43 -21.08
C ALA A 32 -28.21 -19.34 -22.59
N SER A 33 -27.27 -18.92 -23.42
CA SER A 33 -27.49 -18.58 -24.84
C SER A 33 -28.15 -19.73 -25.62
N ALA A 34 -27.57 -20.93 -25.62
CA ALA A 34 -28.06 -22.07 -26.39
C ALA A 34 -29.47 -22.51 -25.99
N LEU A 35 -29.81 -22.38 -24.70
CA LEU A 35 -31.12 -22.79 -24.17
C LEU A 35 -32.22 -21.78 -24.46
N THR A 36 -31.90 -20.51 -24.63
CA THR A 36 -32.85 -19.41 -24.80
C THR A 36 -33.06 -19.02 -26.26
N THR A 37 -32.05 -19.23 -27.13
CA THR A 37 -32.10 -18.89 -28.57
C THR A 37 -32.57 -20.04 -29.45
N SER A 38 -33.00 -21.18 -28.90
CA SER A 38 -33.50 -22.32 -29.62
C SER A 38 -34.63 -23.00 -28.85
N VAL A 39 -35.67 -22.23 -28.51
CA VAL A 39 -36.86 -22.75 -27.80
C VAL A 39 -37.69 -23.62 -28.74
N ALA A 40 -37.89 -24.88 -28.38
CA ALA A 40 -38.74 -25.76 -29.17
C ALA A 40 -40.22 -25.36 -29.05
N ALA A 41 -40.94 -25.38 -30.18
CA ALA A 41 -42.38 -25.19 -30.17
C ALA A 41 -43.09 -26.26 -29.31
N ALA A 42 -44.07 -25.85 -28.51
CA ALA A 42 -44.80 -26.77 -27.61
C ALA A 42 -45.64 -27.81 -28.35
N ALA A 43 -46.07 -27.46 -29.58
CA ALA A 43 -46.82 -28.34 -30.46
C ALA A 43 -46.49 -27.99 -31.94
N ALA A 44 -46.97 -28.84 -32.87
CA ALA A 44 -46.72 -28.65 -34.32
C ALA A 44 -47.80 -27.74 -34.98
N ASP A 45 -48.38 -26.81 -34.23
CA ASP A 45 -49.34 -25.82 -34.74
C ASP A 45 -48.71 -24.46 -34.94
N GLU A 46 -49.36 -23.62 -35.74
CA GLU A 46 -48.87 -22.29 -36.14
C GLU A 46 -48.70 -21.35 -34.95
N VAL A 47 -49.55 -21.49 -33.94
CA VAL A 47 -49.49 -20.61 -32.74
C VAL A 47 -48.28 -20.95 -31.89
N SER A 48 -48.09 -22.26 -31.62
CA SER A 48 -46.90 -22.74 -30.86
C SER A 48 -45.59 -22.37 -31.54
N THR A 49 -45.54 -22.49 -32.88
CA THR A 49 -44.36 -22.09 -33.69
C THR A 49 -44.12 -20.57 -33.63
N ALA A 50 -45.20 -19.78 -33.78
CA ALA A 50 -45.07 -18.32 -33.69
C ALA A 50 -44.60 -17.85 -32.31
N VAL A 51 -45.08 -18.46 -31.23
CA VAL A 51 -44.67 -18.15 -29.88
C VAL A 51 -43.17 -18.49 -29.66
N ALA A 52 -42.74 -19.69 -30.10
CA ALA A 52 -41.32 -20.07 -30.02
C ALA A 52 -40.41 -19.05 -30.76
N HIS A 53 -40.82 -18.64 -31.95
CA HIS A 53 -40.09 -17.64 -32.74
C HIS A 53 -39.97 -16.27 -32.02
N VAL A 54 -41.03 -15.84 -31.34
CA VAL A 54 -40.95 -14.58 -30.52
C VAL A 54 -39.89 -14.69 -29.43
N PHE A 55 -39.85 -15.82 -28.71
CA PHE A 55 -38.85 -16.06 -27.67
C PHE A 55 -37.43 -16.11 -28.25
N ASP A 56 -37.23 -16.83 -29.37
CA ASP A 56 -35.93 -16.92 -30.04
C ASP A 56 -35.44 -15.54 -30.48
N THR A 57 -36.28 -14.71 -31.08
CA THR A 57 -35.97 -13.37 -31.53
C THR A 57 -35.56 -12.50 -30.35
N TYR A 58 -36.37 -12.51 -29.29
CA TYR A 58 -36.08 -11.74 -28.07
C TYR A 58 -34.77 -12.15 -27.40
N ALA A 59 -34.50 -13.47 -27.35
CA ALA A 59 -33.24 -13.98 -26.82
C ALA A 59 -32.04 -13.56 -27.65
N GLN A 60 -32.13 -13.52 -28.99
CA GLN A 60 -31.07 -13.02 -29.86
C GLN A 60 -30.81 -11.52 -29.65
N GLU A 61 -31.85 -10.72 -29.50
CA GLU A 61 -31.74 -9.29 -29.19
C GLU A 61 -31.09 -9.08 -27.82
N TYR A 62 -31.45 -9.88 -26.83
CA TYR A 62 -30.83 -9.86 -25.51
C TYR A 62 -29.32 -10.20 -25.57
N GLN A 63 -28.92 -11.20 -26.34
CA GLN A 63 -27.50 -11.54 -26.52
C GLN A 63 -26.72 -10.39 -27.20
N THR A 64 -27.33 -9.73 -28.18
CA THR A 64 -26.74 -8.57 -28.84
C THR A 64 -26.55 -7.42 -27.86
N PHE A 65 -27.59 -7.12 -27.07
CA PHE A 65 -27.49 -6.11 -26.00
C PHE A 65 -26.44 -6.47 -24.96
N GLY A 66 -26.40 -7.74 -24.52
CA GLY A 66 -25.39 -8.25 -23.60
C GLY A 66 -23.96 -8.02 -24.10
N ALA A 67 -23.71 -8.27 -25.38
CA ALA A 67 -22.39 -8.03 -26.01
C ALA A 67 -22.01 -6.55 -25.99
N HIS A 68 -22.95 -5.63 -26.25
CA HIS A 68 -22.69 -4.19 -26.14
C HIS A 68 -22.39 -3.77 -24.70
N MET A 69 -23.13 -4.32 -23.74
CA MET A 69 -22.89 -4.03 -22.31
C MET A 69 -21.53 -4.55 -21.84
N ALA A 70 -21.11 -5.73 -22.31
CA ALA A 70 -19.79 -6.28 -22.01
C ALA A 70 -18.67 -5.37 -22.56
N ALA A 71 -18.77 -4.94 -23.81
CA ALA A 71 -17.79 -4.03 -24.40
C ALA A 71 -17.70 -2.69 -23.66
N PHE A 72 -18.86 -2.12 -23.26
CA PHE A 72 -18.89 -0.90 -22.45
C PHE A 72 -18.22 -1.11 -21.09
N HIS A 73 -18.52 -2.23 -20.44
CA HIS A 73 -17.96 -2.57 -19.14
C HIS A 73 -16.43 -2.72 -19.21
N ASP A 74 -15.93 -3.43 -20.22
CA ASP A 74 -14.49 -3.61 -20.44
C ASP A 74 -13.78 -2.25 -20.66
N GLN A 75 -14.39 -1.37 -21.45
CA GLN A 75 -13.85 -0.03 -21.67
C GLN A 75 -13.86 0.80 -20.38
N PHE A 76 -14.89 0.68 -19.57
CA PHE A 76 -14.97 1.36 -18.27
C PHE A 76 -13.87 0.88 -17.32
N VAL A 77 -13.65 -0.43 -17.21
CA VAL A 77 -12.58 -1.03 -16.39
C VAL A 77 -11.20 -0.55 -16.86
N GLN A 78 -10.96 -0.53 -18.17
CA GLN A 78 -9.70 -0.02 -18.75
C GLN A 78 -9.49 1.46 -18.40
N THR A 79 -10.55 2.28 -18.46
CA THR A 79 -10.47 3.70 -18.12
C THR A 79 -10.12 3.91 -16.65
N LEU A 80 -10.70 3.12 -15.74
CA LEU A 80 -10.35 3.15 -14.32
C LEU A 80 -8.87 2.80 -14.09
N ASN A 81 -8.37 1.73 -14.71
CA ASN A 81 -6.97 1.33 -14.60
C ASN A 81 -6.03 2.41 -15.14
N THR A 82 -6.35 3.00 -16.29
CA THR A 82 -5.56 4.09 -16.88
C THR A 82 -5.54 5.31 -15.96
N GLY A 83 -6.67 5.64 -15.35
CA GLY A 83 -6.76 6.71 -14.36
C GLY A 83 -5.88 6.45 -13.14
N ALA A 84 -5.91 5.25 -12.57
CA ALA A 84 -5.06 4.86 -11.45
C ALA A 84 -3.56 5.01 -11.78
N LEU A 85 -3.14 4.52 -12.95
CA LEU A 85 -1.76 4.64 -13.42
C LEU A 85 -1.33 6.11 -13.66
N ALA A 86 -2.24 6.95 -14.15
CA ALA A 86 -1.94 8.37 -14.34
C ALA A 86 -1.68 9.08 -13.00
N TYR A 87 -2.44 8.77 -11.96
CA TYR A 87 -2.16 9.29 -10.61
C TYR A 87 -0.82 8.81 -10.06
N THR A 88 -0.53 7.52 -10.16
CA THR A 88 0.77 6.95 -9.73
C THR A 88 1.94 7.61 -10.46
N GLY A 89 1.80 7.81 -11.78
CA GLY A 89 2.82 8.49 -12.60
C GLY A 89 3.03 9.94 -12.19
N ALA A 90 1.95 10.67 -11.90
CA ALA A 90 2.02 12.06 -11.44
C ALA A 90 2.69 12.17 -10.05
N GLU A 91 2.40 11.27 -9.13
CA GLU A 91 3.05 11.21 -7.82
C GLU A 91 4.54 10.93 -7.96
N ALA A 92 4.93 9.95 -8.80
CA ALA A 92 6.33 9.65 -9.06
C ALA A 92 7.08 10.84 -9.69
N ALA A 93 6.46 11.52 -10.65
CA ALA A 93 7.04 12.70 -11.30
C ALA A 93 7.23 13.88 -10.31
N ASN A 94 6.34 14.03 -9.33
CA ASN A 94 6.47 15.07 -8.32
C ASN A 94 7.49 14.72 -7.23
N ALA A 95 7.70 13.43 -6.92
CA ALA A 95 8.65 12.98 -5.92
C ALA A 95 10.11 13.07 -6.40
N SER A 96 10.37 12.84 -7.69
CA SER A 96 11.73 12.77 -8.25
C SER A 96 12.54 14.06 -8.08
N PRO A 97 12.05 15.26 -8.43
CA PRO A 97 12.82 16.51 -8.28
C PRO A 97 13.18 16.83 -6.83
N LEU A 98 12.28 16.53 -5.90
CA LEU A 98 12.55 16.73 -4.47
C LEU A 98 13.63 15.77 -3.98
N GLN A 99 13.61 14.53 -4.42
CA GLN A 99 14.63 13.54 -4.05
C GLN A 99 16.00 13.89 -4.62
N GLU A 100 16.06 14.37 -5.86
CA GLU A 100 17.32 14.85 -6.46
C GLU A 100 17.91 16.03 -5.69
N LEU A 101 17.06 17.00 -5.30
CA LEU A 101 17.48 18.12 -4.48
C LEU A 101 17.99 17.66 -3.10
N LEU A 102 17.28 16.76 -2.43
CA LEU A 102 17.71 16.20 -1.16
C LEU A 102 19.03 15.43 -1.29
N ASN A 103 19.21 14.67 -2.37
CA ASN A 103 20.45 13.97 -2.64
C ASN A 103 21.62 14.97 -2.83
N ALA A 104 21.40 16.04 -3.59
CA ALA A 104 22.43 17.08 -3.79
C ALA A 104 22.82 17.78 -2.49
N VAL A 105 21.84 18.10 -1.62
CA VAL A 105 22.06 18.73 -0.32
C VAL A 105 22.76 17.77 0.66
N ASN A 106 22.43 16.48 0.61
CA ASN A 106 22.96 15.48 1.53
C ASN A 106 24.33 14.91 1.10
N ALA A 107 24.66 14.95 -0.19
CA ALA A 107 25.88 14.33 -0.72
C ALA A 107 27.17 14.77 0.00
N PRO A 108 27.41 16.06 0.27
CA PRO A 108 28.64 16.49 0.95
C PRO A 108 28.75 15.94 2.38
N THR A 109 27.68 16.01 3.15
CA THR A 109 27.68 15.54 4.54
C THR A 109 27.72 14.01 4.62
N GLN A 110 27.09 13.34 3.69
CA GLN A 110 27.14 11.88 3.59
C GLN A 110 28.58 11.41 3.28
N ALA A 111 29.27 12.08 2.35
CA ALA A 111 30.65 11.73 1.98
C ALA A 111 31.68 12.02 3.10
N LEU A 112 31.50 13.11 3.86
CA LEU A 112 32.46 13.54 4.86
C LEU A 112 32.19 12.95 6.25
N LEU A 113 30.91 12.75 6.62
CA LEU A 113 30.49 12.44 7.98
C LEU A 113 29.67 11.11 8.05
N GLY A 114 29.40 10.46 6.93
CA GLY A 114 28.62 9.24 6.87
C GLY A 114 27.12 9.43 7.24
N ARG A 115 26.64 10.69 7.33
CA ARG A 115 25.27 11.02 7.70
C ARG A 115 24.70 12.10 6.76
N PRO A 116 23.42 12.03 6.38
CA PRO A 116 22.78 13.08 5.61
C PRO A 116 22.67 14.37 6.45
N LEU A 117 22.54 15.51 5.80
CA LEU A 117 22.21 16.77 6.45
C LEU A 117 20.76 16.80 6.89
N ILE A 118 19.85 16.35 6.00
CA ILE A 118 18.40 16.31 6.18
C ILE A 118 17.89 14.92 5.81
N GLY A 119 17.11 14.32 6.69
CA GLY A 119 16.46 13.01 6.45
C GLY A 119 16.31 12.20 7.73
N ASN A 120 15.32 11.33 7.77
CA ASN A 120 15.15 10.42 8.91
C ASN A 120 16.16 9.26 8.84
N GLY A 121 16.50 8.71 9.98
CA GLY A 121 17.25 7.45 10.07
C GLY A 121 16.41 6.28 9.55
N THR A 122 17.07 5.26 9.06
CA THR A 122 16.42 4.00 8.64
C THR A 122 15.98 3.18 9.85
N ASP A 123 14.82 2.55 9.79
CA ASP A 123 14.38 1.62 10.83
C ASP A 123 15.20 0.32 10.78
N GLY A 124 15.47 -0.26 11.92
CA GLY A 124 16.04 -1.60 12.06
C GLY A 124 15.06 -2.66 11.54
N ALA A 125 15.58 -3.68 10.84
CA ALA A 125 14.74 -4.74 10.28
C ALA A 125 14.02 -5.54 11.39
N PRO A 126 12.72 -5.81 11.27
CA PRO A 126 11.98 -6.61 12.26
C PRO A 126 12.54 -8.02 12.39
N GLY A 127 12.59 -8.55 13.59
CA GLY A 127 13.07 -9.89 13.90
C GLY A 127 14.60 -10.06 13.92
N THR A 128 15.35 -8.96 13.73
CA THR A 128 16.83 -9.00 13.67
C THR A 128 17.53 -8.37 14.88
N GLY A 129 16.79 -7.62 15.70
CA GLY A 129 17.39 -6.82 16.77
C GLY A 129 18.34 -5.73 16.27
N ALA A 130 18.28 -5.35 15.00
CA ALA A 130 19.12 -4.32 14.42
C ALA A 130 18.74 -2.94 14.96
N ASP A 131 19.72 -2.09 15.22
CA ASP A 131 19.51 -0.73 15.66
C ASP A 131 18.91 0.14 14.57
N GLY A 132 18.15 1.17 14.96
CA GLY A 132 17.70 2.22 14.06
C GLY A 132 18.85 3.13 13.66
N GLY A 133 18.85 3.58 12.41
CA GLY A 133 19.83 4.52 11.87
C GLY A 133 19.71 5.91 12.51
N ALA A 134 20.81 6.66 12.55
CA ALA A 134 20.79 8.05 12.98
C ALA A 134 20.07 8.94 11.96
N GLY A 135 19.28 9.91 12.43
CA GLY A 135 18.70 10.97 11.59
C GLY A 135 19.74 11.92 11.02
N GLY A 136 19.33 12.79 10.11
CA GLY A 136 20.18 13.83 9.52
C GLY A 136 20.78 14.76 10.58
N LEU A 137 21.89 15.36 10.25
CA LEU A 137 22.65 16.22 11.19
C LEU A 137 21.82 17.44 11.64
N LEU A 138 21.15 18.10 10.70
CA LEU A 138 20.36 19.31 10.97
C LEU A 138 18.90 18.99 11.29
N TRP A 139 18.28 18.18 10.44
CA TRP A 139 16.88 17.82 10.57
C TRP A 139 16.67 16.34 10.24
N GLY A 140 16.07 15.62 11.17
CA GLY A 140 15.63 14.24 10.98
C GLY A 140 15.41 13.51 12.28
N ASN A 141 14.43 12.62 12.29
CA ASN A 141 14.19 11.71 13.39
C ASN A 141 15.17 10.54 13.33
N GLY A 142 15.51 9.98 14.47
CA GLY A 142 16.16 8.67 14.50
C GLY A 142 15.23 7.57 13.99
N GLY A 143 15.79 6.56 13.34
CA GLY A 143 15.06 5.34 12.95
C GLY A 143 14.70 4.49 14.17
N ASN A 144 13.62 3.75 14.11
CA ASN A 144 13.23 2.83 15.18
C ASN A 144 14.13 1.59 15.19
N GLY A 145 14.41 1.02 16.36
CA GLY A 145 15.08 -0.28 16.46
C GLY A 145 14.20 -1.42 15.99
N GLY A 146 14.79 -2.44 15.36
CA GLY A 146 14.12 -3.65 14.94
C GLY A 146 13.76 -4.55 16.12
N SER A 147 12.64 -5.26 16.05
CA SER A 147 12.33 -6.28 17.06
C SER A 147 13.36 -7.40 17.06
N GLY A 148 13.64 -7.99 18.22
CA GLY A 148 14.48 -9.19 18.34
C GLY A 148 13.72 -10.47 18.04
N ALA A 149 14.42 -11.49 17.54
CA ALA A 149 13.96 -12.87 17.51
C ALA A 149 13.92 -13.49 18.93
N ALA A 150 13.42 -14.70 19.07
CA ALA A 150 13.42 -15.40 20.37
C ALA A 150 14.85 -15.48 20.96
N GLY A 151 15.02 -15.03 22.19
CA GLY A 151 16.32 -14.94 22.87
C GLY A 151 17.20 -13.75 22.46
N GLN A 152 16.74 -12.90 21.53
CA GLN A 152 17.48 -11.75 21.03
C GLN A 152 16.87 -10.45 21.52
N THR A 153 17.71 -9.50 21.98
CA THR A 153 17.28 -8.15 22.37
C THR A 153 16.68 -7.39 21.19
N GLY A 154 15.75 -6.50 21.46
CA GLY A 154 15.37 -5.49 20.48
C GLY A 154 16.53 -4.53 20.20
N GLY A 155 16.58 -4.00 18.96
CA GLY A 155 17.56 -2.98 18.57
C GLY A 155 17.30 -1.65 19.25
N ASP A 156 18.32 -0.84 19.43
CA ASP A 156 18.19 0.49 19.98
C ASP A 156 17.62 1.46 18.92
N GLY A 157 16.87 2.46 19.38
CA GLY A 157 16.42 3.55 18.52
C GLY A 157 17.58 4.47 18.13
N GLY A 158 17.60 4.93 16.86
CA GLY A 158 18.60 5.86 16.35
C GLY A 158 18.52 7.25 17.01
N VAL A 159 19.63 7.94 17.06
CA VAL A 159 19.69 9.34 17.53
C VAL A 159 19.07 10.27 16.49
N ALA A 160 18.40 11.35 16.94
CA ALA A 160 17.89 12.39 16.05
C ALA A 160 19.00 13.34 15.54
N GLY A 161 18.62 14.24 14.62
CA GLY A 161 19.39 15.42 14.28
C GLY A 161 19.26 16.54 15.33
N LEU A 162 19.75 17.74 14.96
CA LEU A 162 19.59 18.94 15.79
C LEU A 162 18.10 19.20 16.07
N ILE A 163 17.25 19.01 15.07
CA ILE A 163 15.80 19.10 15.14
C ILE A 163 15.22 17.73 14.76
N GLY A 164 14.55 17.07 15.70
CA GLY A 164 13.89 15.77 15.49
C GLY A 164 13.74 14.98 16.78
N THR A 165 13.00 13.90 16.73
CA THR A 165 12.77 12.97 17.83
C THR A 165 13.69 11.76 17.70
N GLY A 166 14.21 11.26 18.80
CA GLY A 166 14.92 9.97 18.83
C GLY A 166 14.00 8.85 18.39
N GLY A 167 14.55 7.81 17.74
CA GLY A 167 13.85 6.60 17.34
C GLY A 167 13.43 5.79 18.56
N ASN A 168 12.34 5.04 18.48
CA ASN A 168 11.92 4.11 19.53
C ASN A 168 12.80 2.87 19.55
N GLY A 169 13.04 2.29 20.69
CA GLY A 169 13.69 0.98 20.82
C GLY A 169 12.77 -0.13 20.33
N GLY A 170 13.36 -1.15 19.73
CA GLY A 170 12.68 -2.36 19.27
C GLY A 170 12.22 -3.27 20.41
N ALA A 171 11.16 -4.04 20.20
CA ALA A 171 10.70 -5.04 21.15
C ALA A 171 11.72 -6.19 21.28
N GLY A 172 12.01 -6.65 22.49
CA GLY A 172 12.79 -7.86 22.72
C GLY A 172 12.01 -9.12 22.33
N GLY A 173 12.72 -10.14 21.83
CA GLY A 173 12.17 -11.47 21.67
C GLY A 173 11.90 -12.16 23.01
N ILE A 174 11.29 -13.33 22.97
CA ILE A 174 10.99 -14.14 24.19
C ILE A 174 12.26 -14.32 25.03
N GLY A 175 12.23 -13.92 26.29
CA GLY A 175 13.36 -14.03 27.21
C GLY A 175 14.43 -12.97 27.05
N ALA A 176 14.25 -11.96 26.21
CA ALA A 176 15.25 -10.94 25.93
C ALA A 176 14.69 -9.49 26.09
N ALA A 177 15.56 -8.57 26.47
CA ALA A 177 15.19 -7.19 26.78
C ALA A 177 14.76 -6.41 25.52
N GLY A 178 13.93 -5.38 25.72
CA GLY A 178 13.68 -4.36 24.68
C GLY A 178 14.90 -3.45 24.49
N GLY A 179 15.05 -2.88 23.29
CA GLY A 179 16.07 -1.90 22.96
C GLY A 179 15.82 -0.55 23.61
N MET A 180 16.84 0.27 23.75
CA MET A 180 16.75 1.62 24.29
C MET A 180 16.13 2.57 23.26
N GLY A 181 15.44 3.63 23.74
CA GLY A 181 15.06 4.76 22.87
C GLY A 181 16.26 5.63 22.52
N GLY A 182 16.27 6.14 21.29
CA GLY A 182 17.28 7.06 20.80
C GLY A 182 17.18 8.44 21.42
N ALA A 183 18.29 9.15 21.53
CA ALA A 183 18.33 10.51 22.05
C ALA A 183 17.83 11.53 21.01
N ALA A 184 17.18 12.63 21.46
CA ALA A 184 16.97 13.82 20.65
C ALA A 184 18.24 14.68 20.62
N GLY A 185 18.31 15.62 19.65
CA GLY A 185 19.33 16.67 19.60
C GLY A 185 18.97 17.87 20.48
N LEU A 186 18.87 19.07 19.85
CA LEU A 186 18.53 20.29 20.59
C LEU A 186 17.00 20.44 20.78
N PHE A 187 16.23 20.21 19.71
CA PHE A 187 14.77 20.33 19.67
C PHE A 187 14.15 18.97 19.40
N GLY A 188 13.37 18.45 20.33
CA GLY A 188 12.58 17.23 20.16
C GLY A 188 12.58 16.34 21.39
N GLY A 189 11.79 15.27 21.34
CA GLY A 189 11.69 14.26 22.38
C GLY A 189 12.65 13.10 22.17
N GLY A 190 13.12 12.47 23.24
CA GLY A 190 13.77 11.16 23.17
C GLY A 190 12.78 10.08 22.75
N GLY A 191 13.28 9.01 22.12
CA GLY A 191 12.49 7.84 21.76
C GLY A 191 12.06 7.04 22.99
N VAL A 192 10.97 6.28 22.85
CA VAL A 192 10.49 5.36 23.89
C VAL A 192 11.34 4.08 23.87
N GLY A 193 11.65 3.53 25.03
CA GLY A 193 12.30 2.21 25.11
C GLY A 193 11.35 1.10 24.64
N GLY A 194 11.91 0.09 23.98
CA GLY A 194 11.18 -1.08 23.51
C GLY A 194 10.65 -1.93 24.65
N VAL A 195 9.55 -2.64 24.45
CA VAL A 195 9.01 -3.62 25.40
C VAL A 195 9.93 -4.84 25.50
N GLY A 196 10.15 -5.36 26.67
CA GLY A 196 10.84 -6.64 26.85
C GLY A 196 9.96 -7.81 26.41
N GLY A 197 10.59 -8.85 25.93
CA GLY A 197 9.94 -10.14 25.69
C GLY A 197 9.46 -10.77 27.01
N ALA A 198 8.67 -11.85 26.91
CA ALA A 198 8.16 -12.57 28.08
C ALA A 198 9.31 -12.92 29.04
N GLY A 199 9.21 -12.45 30.30
CA GLY A 199 10.23 -12.67 31.33
C GLY A 199 11.43 -11.73 31.29
N ALA A 200 11.45 -10.72 30.45
CA ALA A 200 12.56 -9.78 30.31
C ALA A 200 12.13 -8.31 30.49
N ALA A 201 13.08 -7.44 30.80
CA ALA A 201 12.84 -6.01 31.02
C ALA A 201 12.64 -5.26 29.70
N GLY A 202 11.83 -4.21 29.73
CA GLY A 202 11.81 -3.20 28.65
C GLY A 202 13.10 -2.36 28.63
N GLY A 203 13.38 -1.76 27.49
CA GLY A 203 14.46 -0.80 27.32
C GLY A 203 14.18 0.54 27.99
N SER A 204 15.21 1.32 28.27
CA SER A 204 15.05 2.70 28.77
C SER A 204 14.63 3.65 27.65
N GLY A 205 13.89 4.73 28.01
CA GLY A 205 13.65 5.81 27.06
C GLY A 205 14.93 6.61 26.80
N GLY A 206 15.02 7.22 25.62
CA GLY A 206 16.08 8.13 25.23
C GLY A 206 15.99 9.48 25.89
N THR A 207 17.08 10.24 25.90
CA THR A 207 17.11 11.61 26.44
C THR A 207 16.37 12.57 25.51
N GLY A 208 15.54 13.46 26.09
CA GLY A 208 14.95 14.60 25.39
C GLY A 208 15.97 15.65 25.00
N GLY A 209 15.58 16.54 24.10
CA GLY A 209 16.35 17.72 23.73
C GLY A 209 16.43 18.74 24.86
N LEU A 210 17.30 19.72 24.68
CA LEU A 210 17.52 20.78 25.68
C LEU A 210 16.42 21.85 25.66
N LEU A 211 15.63 21.97 24.59
CA LEU A 211 14.59 22.99 24.37
C LEU A 211 13.34 22.35 23.80
#